data_dad960e67d2a58f19317d88b1f80ca1e
#
_entry.id   dad960e67d2a58f19317d88b1f80ca1e
#
_cell.length_a   1.000
_cell.length_b   1.000
_cell.length_c   1.000
_cell.angle_alpha   90.00
_cell.angle_beta   90.00
_cell.angle_gamma   90.00
#
_symmetry.space_group_name_H-M   'P 1'
#
loop_
_entity.id
_entity.type
_entity.pdbx_description
1 polymer ?
#
loop_
_entity_poly.entity_id
_entity_poly.type
_entity_poly.pdbx_seq_one_letter_code
_entity_poly.pdbx_strand_id
1 'polypeptide(L)'
;METTRETTELALVIAPAGRLDFGSAAAFQDTLEKGIAEAAAAKLAVIVDCAGLDYLSSAGLRSFLIGARTAQAAGVKLKVCALQKIVGEVFDVSGFSRILPPVSDRAAALAAL
;
A
#
# COMPACT_ATOMS: atom_id res chain seq x y z
N MET A 1 -11.10 4.00 -9.97
CA MET A 1 -9.71 3.99 -9.48
C MET A 1 -8.87 3.15 -10.43
N GLU A 2 -7.67 3.58 -10.68
CA GLU A 2 -6.72 2.88 -11.54
C GLU A 2 -5.51 2.49 -10.71
N THR A 3 -4.97 1.28 -10.93
CA THR A 3 -3.81 0.81 -10.18
C THR A 3 -2.75 0.33 -11.16
N THR A 4 -1.56 0.91 -11.05
CA THR A 4 -0.41 0.50 -11.85
C THR A 4 0.59 -0.28 -11.01
N ARG A 5 1.47 -1.02 -11.68
CA ARG A 5 2.50 -1.84 -11.05
C ARG A 5 3.83 -1.61 -11.73
N GLU A 6 4.90 -1.64 -10.96
CA GLU A 6 6.25 -1.54 -11.48
C GLU A 6 7.17 -2.41 -10.64
N THR A 7 8.02 -3.20 -11.26
CA THR A 7 8.98 -4.04 -10.54
C THR A 7 10.36 -3.41 -10.60
N THR A 8 10.98 -3.24 -9.43
CA THR A 8 12.38 -2.81 -9.31
C THR A 8 13.22 -3.98 -8.80
N GLU A 9 14.52 -3.76 -8.64
CA GLU A 9 15.43 -4.77 -8.09
C GLU A 9 15.04 -5.23 -6.68
N LEU A 10 14.50 -4.32 -5.86
CA LEU A 10 14.24 -4.57 -4.44
C LEU A 10 12.77 -4.70 -4.10
N ALA A 11 11.88 -4.20 -4.95
CA ALA A 11 10.48 -4.10 -4.60
C ALA A 11 9.55 -4.18 -5.81
N LEU A 12 8.33 -4.68 -5.55
CA LEU A 12 7.19 -4.50 -6.42
C LEU A 12 6.45 -3.25 -5.94
N VAL A 13 6.32 -2.27 -6.81
CA VAL A 13 5.61 -1.02 -6.51
C VAL A 13 4.19 -1.09 -7.06
N ILE A 14 3.22 -0.83 -6.21
CA ILE A 14 1.80 -0.79 -6.56
C ILE A 14 1.33 0.64 -6.33
N ALA A 15 0.81 1.29 -7.36
CA ALA A 15 0.44 2.70 -7.31
C ALA A 15 -1.04 2.89 -7.63
N PRO A 16 -1.91 2.93 -6.60
CA PRO A 16 -3.32 3.26 -6.80
C PRO A 16 -3.48 4.75 -7.08
N ALA A 17 -4.40 5.09 -7.98
CA ALA A 17 -4.71 6.47 -8.32
C ALA A 17 -6.23 6.68 -8.30
N GLY A 18 -6.65 7.82 -7.79
CA GLY A 18 -8.06 8.19 -7.68
C GLY A 18 -8.63 7.92 -6.30
N ARG A 19 -9.85 7.38 -6.25
CA ARG A 19 -10.60 7.19 -5.02
C ARG A 19 -10.63 5.73 -4.60
N LEU A 20 -10.10 5.46 -3.42
CA LEU A 20 -10.20 4.13 -2.82
C LEU A 20 -11.37 4.15 -1.84
N ASP A 21 -12.54 3.78 -2.33
CA ASP A 21 -13.80 3.79 -1.62
C ASP A 21 -14.41 2.38 -1.55
N PHE A 22 -15.64 2.30 -1.07
CA PHE A 22 -16.34 1.01 -0.96
C PHE A 22 -16.38 0.26 -2.29
N GLY A 23 -16.60 0.98 -3.41
CA GLY A 23 -16.72 0.37 -4.73
C GLY A 23 -15.42 -0.16 -5.32
N SER A 24 -14.27 0.35 -4.88
CA SER A 24 -12.96 -0.03 -5.41
C SER A 24 -12.11 -0.84 -4.43
N ALA A 25 -12.54 -0.95 -3.17
CA ALA A 25 -11.74 -1.59 -2.12
C ALA A 25 -11.43 -3.06 -2.40
N ALA A 26 -12.42 -3.83 -2.87
CA ALA A 26 -12.22 -5.26 -3.13
C ALA A 26 -11.21 -5.50 -4.26
N ALA A 27 -11.29 -4.72 -5.33
CA ALA A 27 -10.36 -4.84 -6.45
C ALA A 27 -8.93 -4.44 -6.04
N PHE A 28 -8.80 -3.37 -5.24
CA PHE A 28 -7.50 -2.97 -4.72
C PHE A 28 -6.91 -4.03 -3.80
N GLN A 29 -7.72 -4.57 -2.89
CA GLN A 29 -7.29 -5.64 -1.99
C GLN A 29 -6.78 -6.86 -2.76
N ASP A 30 -7.49 -7.27 -3.81
CA ASP A 30 -7.09 -8.39 -4.65
C ASP A 30 -5.75 -8.11 -5.33
N THR A 31 -5.58 -6.92 -5.89
CA THR A 31 -4.32 -6.51 -6.52
C THR A 31 -3.17 -6.53 -5.52
N LEU A 32 -3.40 -6.00 -4.32
CA LEU A 32 -2.39 -5.95 -3.27
C LEU A 32 -2.00 -7.36 -2.80
N GLU A 33 -2.96 -8.23 -2.55
CA GLU A 33 -2.70 -9.60 -2.11
C GLU A 33 -1.96 -10.42 -3.16
N LYS A 34 -2.33 -10.29 -4.44
CA LYS A 34 -1.60 -10.92 -5.54
C LYS A 34 -0.17 -10.40 -5.65
N GLY A 35 0.01 -9.11 -5.50
CA GLY A 35 1.34 -8.49 -5.49
C GLY A 35 2.21 -8.99 -4.36
N ILE A 36 1.64 -9.15 -3.17
CA ILE A 36 2.35 -9.71 -2.01
C ILE A 36 2.80 -11.14 -2.28
N ALA A 37 1.93 -11.97 -2.85
CA ALA A 37 2.27 -13.35 -3.19
C ALA A 37 3.39 -13.43 -4.21
N GLU A 38 3.35 -12.58 -5.24
CA GLU A 38 4.42 -12.50 -6.25
C GLU A 38 5.73 -12.04 -5.63
N ALA A 39 5.68 -11.03 -4.77
CA ALA A 39 6.85 -10.51 -4.09
C ALA A 39 7.47 -11.56 -3.17
N ALA A 40 6.65 -12.34 -2.46
CA ALA A 40 7.13 -13.43 -1.63
C ALA A 40 7.91 -14.46 -2.44
N ALA A 41 7.38 -14.85 -3.59
CA ALA A 41 8.04 -15.82 -4.48
C ALA A 41 9.35 -15.27 -5.07
N ALA A 42 9.40 -13.98 -5.37
CA ALA A 42 10.56 -13.33 -5.97
C ALA A 42 11.53 -12.76 -4.92
N LYS A 43 11.23 -12.88 -3.63
CA LYS A 43 12.01 -12.31 -2.52
C LYS A 43 12.14 -10.79 -2.63
N LEU A 44 11.05 -10.13 -3.00
CA LEU A 44 10.95 -8.68 -3.08
C LEU A 44 10.11 -8.13 -1.92
N ALA A 45 10.28 -6.85 -1.64
CA ALA A 45 9.35 -6.10 -0.81
C ALA A 45 8.19 -5.59 -1.67
N VAL A 46 7.15 -5.06 -1.02
CA VAL A 46 6.05 -4.37 -1.68
C VAL A 46 6.00 -2.94 -1.18
N ILE A 47 5.93 -1.99 -2.10
CA ILE A 47 5.74 -0.57 -1.81
C ILE A 47 4.42 -0.13 -2.44
N VAL A 48 3.52 0.43 -1.63
CA VAL A 48 2.31 1.07 -2.13
C VAL A 48 2.58 2.56 -2.22
N ASP A 49 2.68 3.06 -3.44
CA ASP A 49 2.91 4.48 -3.72
C ASP A 49 1.56 5.18 -3.86
N CYS A 50 1.23 6.00 -2.88
CA CYS A 50 -0.07 6.65 -2.78
C CYS A 50 -0.10 8.07 -3.34
N ALA A 51 0.91 8.47 -4.12
CA ALA A 51 0.96 9.83 -4.68
C ALA A 51 -0.29 10.20 -5.48
N GLY A 52 -0.88 9.24 -6.17
CA GLY A 52 -2.10 9.44 -6.95
C GLY A 52 -3.41 9.15 -6.21
N LEU A 53 -3.33 8.71 -4.96
CA LEU A 53 -4.52 8.37 -4.17
C LEU A 53 -5.06 9.62 -3.49
N ASP A 54 -6.23 10.08 -3.90
CA ASP A 54 -6.80 11.35 -3.45
C ASP A 54 -7.95 11.21 -2.44
N TYR A 55 -8.40 9.98 -2.18
CA TYR A 55 -9.46 9.72 -1.21
C TYR A 55 -9.33 8.29 -0.66
N LEU A 56 -9.60 8.14 0.63
CA LEU A 56 -9.57 6.86 1.32
C LEU A 56 -10.77 6.74 2.26
N SER A 57 -11.64 5.77 1.99
CA SER A 57 -12.77 5.43 2.87
C SER A 57 -12.35 4.41 3.93
N SER A 58 -13.22 4.14 4.88
CA SER A 58 -12.99 3.08 5.87
C SER A 58 -12.85 1.70 5.22
N ALA A 59 -13.60 1.43 4.15
CA ALA A 59 -13.46 0.18 3.39
C ALA A 59 -12.09 0.09 2.72
N GLY A 60 -11.59 1.21 2.18
CA GLY A 60 -10.25 1.29 1.59
C GLY A 60 -9.17 1.08 2.64
N LEU A 61 -9.31 1.71 3.81
CA LEU A 61 -8.37 1.52 4.91
C LEU A 61 -8.32 0.06 5.35
N ARG A 62 -9.47 -0.62 5.40
CA ARG A 62 -9.54 -2.04 5.71
C ARG A 62 -8.73 -2.88 4.70
N SER A 63 -8.75 -2.52 3.42
CA SER A 63 -7.94 -3.20 2.40
C SER A 63 -6.45 -3.09 2.71
N PHE A 64 -5.98 -1.94 3.16
CA PHE A 64 -4.59 -1.78 3.61
C PHE A 64 -4.29 -2.63 4.83
N LEU A 65 -5.20 -2.68 5.80
CA LEU A 65 -5.01 -3.49 7.01
C LEU A 65 -4.90 -4.98 6.67
N ILE A 66 -5.77 -5.47 5.81
CA ILE A 66 -5.73 -6.87 5.37
C ILE A 66 -4.42 -7.14 4.61
N GLY A 67 -4.02 -6.23 3.73
CA GLY A 67 -2.75 -6.33 3.01
C GLY A 67 -1.55 -6.37 3.95
N ALA A 68 -1.54 -5.54 4.99
CA ALA A 68 -0.47 -5.53 5.98
C ALA A 68 -0.37 -6.88 6.72
N ARG A 69 -1.50 -7.47 7.07
CA ARG A 69 -1.54 -8.79 7.71
C ARG A 69 -1.08 -9.89 6.77
N THR A 70 -1.50 -9.85 5.53
CA THR A 70 -1.09 -10.81 4.50
C THR A 70 0.42 -10.75 4.28
N ALA A 71 0.97 -9.54 4.19
CA ALA A 71 2.41 -9.34 4.02
C ALA A 71 3.19 -9.88 5.21
N GLN A 72 2.73 -9.60 6.42
CA GLN A 72 3.38 -10.09 7.64
C GLN A 72 3.39 -11.63 7.68
N ALA A 73 2.28 -12.26 7.35
CA ALA A 73 2.18 -13.71 7.32
C ALA A 73 3.08 -14.34 6.25
N ALA A 74 3.29 -13.64 5.13
CA ALA A 74 4.14 -14.11 4.03
C ALA A 74 5.62 -13.74 4.20
N GLY A 75 5.97 -13.00 5.24
CA GLY A 75 7.35 -12.54 5.44
C GLY A 75 7.79 -11.47 4.45
N VAL A 76 6.84 -10.74 3.88
CA VAL A 76 7.09 -9.67 2.90
C VAL A 76 7.07 -8.31 3.61
N LYS A 77 8.10 -7.50 3.41
CA LYS A 77 8.10 -6.11 3.89
C LYS A 77 7.14 -5.30 3.04
N LEU A 78 6.19 -4.66 3.69
CA LEU A 78 5.24 -3.77 3.06
C LEU A 78 5.48 -2.34 3.54
N LYS A 79 5.67 -1.42 2.61
CA LYS A 79 5.84 0.00 2.88
C LYS A 79 4.78 0.79 2.14
N VAL A 80 4.40 1.91 2.72
CA VAL A 80 3.46 2.86 2.12
C VAL A 80 4.16 4.21 2.05
N CYS A 81 4.00 4.94 0.95
CA CYS A 81 4.67 6.22 0.78
C CYS A 81 3.80 7.24 0.06
N ALA A 82 4.21 8.50 0.16
CA ALA A 82 3.65 9.62 -0.59
C ALA A 82 2.16 9.85 -0.31
N LEU A 83 1.70 9.66 0.95
CA LEU A 83 0.30 9.93 1.28
C LEU A 83 -0.02 11.41 1.09
N GLN A 84 -1.09 11.69 0.34
CA GLN A 84 -1.65 13.03 0.31
C GLN A 84 -2.23 13.36 1.69
N LYS A 85 -2.35 14.65 1.99
CA LYS A 85 -2.74 15.10 3.34
C LYS A 85 -4.02 14.43 3.86
N ILE A 86 -5.06 14.39 3.04
CA ILE A 86 -6.35 13.83 3.47
C ILE A 86 -6.27 12.33 3.73
N VAL A 87 -5.49 11.62 2.94
CA VAL A 87 -5.28 10.17 3.14
C VAL A 87 -4.43 9.93 4.38
N GLY A 88 -3.40 10.74 4.59
CA GLY A 88 -2.57 10.68 5.80
C GLY A 88 -3.37 10.93 7.07
N GLU A 89 -4.34 11.86 7.03
CA GLU A 89 -5.22 12.12 8.17
C GLU A 89 -6.07 10.89 8.52
N VAL A 90 -6.56 10.17 7.54
CA VAL A 90 -7.31 8.92 7.77
C VAL A 90 -6.41 7.87 8.43
N PHE A 91 -5.18 7.73 7.98
CA PHE A 91 -4.19 6.84 8.60
C PHE A 91 -3.95 7.22 10.07
N ASP A 92 -3.76 8.51 10.33
CA ASP A 92 -3.43 8.99 11.67
C ASP A 92 -4.61 8.85 12.64
N VAL A 93 -5.80 9.32 12.25
CA VAL A 93 -6.99 9.29 13.08
C VAL A 93 -7.41 7.88 13.44
N SER A 94 -7.27 6.94 12.51
CA SER A 94 -7.60 5.53 12.74
C SER A 94 -6.55 4.78 13.54
N GLY A 95 -5.38 5.36 13.76
CA GLY A 95 -4.24 4.69 14.39
C GLY A 95 -3.45 3.78 13.45
N PHE A 96 -3.82 3.72 12.17
CA PHE A 96 -3.17 2.81 11.22
C PHE A 96 -1.73 3.21 10.92
N SER A 97 -1.37 4.49 11.10
CA SER A 97 0.02 4.95 10.97
C SER A 97 0.99 4.22 11.90
N ARG A 98 0.50 3.66 12.99
CA ARG A 98 1.33 2.89 13.94
C ARG A 98 1.59 1.48 13.43
N ILE A 99 0.63 0.92 12.69
CA ILE A 99 0.73 -0.44 12.12
C ILE A 99 1.60 -0.41 10.87
N LEU A 100 1.40 0.60 10.02
CA LEU A 100 2.09 0.79 8.75
C LEU A 100 2.53 2.25 8.63
N PRO A 101 3.66 2.62 9.26
CA PRO A 101 4.14 4.00 9.24
C PRO A 101 4.43 4.47 7.82
N PRO A 102 3.77 5.54 7.34
CA PRO A 102 4.03 6.06 6.01
C PRO A 102 5.38 6.78 5.94
N VAL A 103 6.04 6.70 4.78
CA VAL A 103 7.25 7.45 4.49
C VAL A 103 6.97 8.46 3.38
N SER A 104 7.91 9.42 3.20
CA SER A 104 7.63 10.61 2.38
C SER A 104 7.45 10.31 0.90
N ASP A 105 8.26 9.42 0.34
CA ASP A 105 8.25 9.14 -1.09
C ASP A 105 8.81 7.73 -1.38
N ARG A 106 8.80 7.38 -2.65
CA ARG A 106 9.27 6.07 -3.12
C ARG A 106 10.74 5.84 -2.78
N ALA A 107 11.58 6.86 -2.92
CA ALA A 107 13.01 6.75 -2.60
C ALA A 107 13.23 6.47 -1.12
N ALA A 108 12.47 7.15 -0.24
CA ALA A 108 12.52 6.90 1.19
C ALA A 108 12.05 5.49 1.54
N ALA A 109 11.03 4.99 0.85
CA ALA A 109 10.52 3.63 1.05
C ALA A 109 11.57 2.59 0.66
N LEU A 110 12.24 2.77 -0.47
CA LEU A 110 13.32 1.88 -0.91
C LEU A 110 14.50 1.91 0.06
N ALA A 111 14.87 3.08 0.57
CA ALA A 111 15.97 3.22 1.52
C ALA A 111 15.65 2.56 2.88
N ALA A 112 14.39 2.38 3.22
CA ALA A 112 13.95 1.79 4.48
C ALA A 112 13.84 0.26 4.44
N LEU A 113 14.14 -0.38 3.33
CA LEU A 113 14.04 -1.84 3.17
C LEU A 113 15.20 -2.63 3.81
#